data_d25c4dc90a002c062dc7eef16a3af1a9
#
_entry.id   d25c4dc90a002c062dc7eef16a3af1a9
#
_cell.length_a   1.000
_cell.length_b   1.000
_cell.length_c   1.000
_cell.angle_alpha   90.00
_cell.angle_beta   90.00
_cell.angle_gamma   90.00
#
_symmetry.space_group_name_H-M   'P 1'
#
loop_
_entity.id
_entity.type
_entity.pdbx_description
1 polymer ?
#
loop_
_entity_poly.entity_id
_entity_poly.type
_entity_poly.pdbx_seq_one_letter_code
_entity_poly.pdbx_strand_id
1 'polypeptide(L)' 'MEQDKYINYVARDNGLYIYLLDFNDGEVYRYDISPLANEGNGWNPDHEACEAFLYGCGHSTKDCEWMVTTNKEITKR' A
#
# COMPACT_ATOMS: atom_id res chain seq x y z
N MET A 1 14.60 -6.70 -8.80
CA MET A 1 13.62 -5.61 -8.92
C MET A 1 12.96 -5.38 -7.58
N GLU A 2 12.76 -4.13 -7.22
CA GLU A 2 12.14 -3.79 -5.95
C GLU A 2 10.74 -4.40 -5.80
N GLN A 3 9.96 -4.37 -6.88
CA GLN A 3 8.61 -4.90 -6.87
C GLN A 3 8.57 -6.40 -6.63
N ASP A 4 9.57 -7.12 -7.14
CA ASP A 4 9.63 -8.57 -6.98
C ASP A 4 9.75 -8.96 -5.51
N LYS A 5 10.41 -8.14 -4.72
CA LYS A 5 10.55 -8.35 -3.30
C LYS A 5 9.20 -8.42 -2.60
N TYR A 6 8.31 -7.48 -2.91
CA TYR A 6 6.98 -7.44 -2.30
C TYR A 6 6.09 -8.57 -2.83
N ILE A 7 6.18 -8.85 -4.11
CA ILE A 7 5.41 -9.94 -4.71
C ILE A 7 5.78 -11.28 -4.08
N ASN A 8 7.08 -11.49 -3.83
CA ASN A 8 7.54 -12.72 -3.18
C ASN A 8 6.99 -12.85 -1.76
N TYR A 9 6.92 -11.76 -1.03
CA TYR A 9 6.35 -11.79 0.31
C TYR A 9 4.87 -12.16 0.28
N VAL A 10 4.15 -11.59 -0.65
CA VAL A 10 2.72 -11.90 -0.80
C VAL A 10 2.52 -13.36 -1.20
N ALA A 11 3.36 -13.87 -2.10
CA ALA A 11 3.28 -15.25 -2.53
C ALA A 11 3.55 -16.25 -1.40
N ARG A 12 4.17 -15.81 -0.32
CA ARG A 12 4.43 -16.62 0.87
C ARG A 12 3.39 -16.39 1.96
N ASP A 13 2.23 -15.89 1.59
CA ASP A 13 1.13 -15.59 2.50
C ASP A 13 1.41 -14.46 3.49
N ASN A 14 2.43 -13.65 3.20
CA ASN A 14 2.62 -12.41 3.92
C ASN A 14 1.75 -11.34 3.29
N GLY A 15 1.06 -10.58 4.09
CA GLY A 15 0.24 -9.49 3.58
C GLY A 15 1.09 -8.35 3.05
N LEU A 16 0.47 -7.51 2.23
CA LEU A 16 1.09 -6.30 1.74
C LEU A 16 0.11 -5.16 1.93
N TYR A 17 0.59 -4.07 2.53
CA TYR A 17 -0.29 -3.00 2.99
C TYR A 17 0.28 -1.64 2.63
N ILE A 18 -0.62 -0.69 2.40
CA ILE A 18 -0.26 0.72 2.34
C ILE A 18 -0.75 1.38 3.63
N TYR A 19 0.16 2.08 4.31
CA TYR A 19 -0.22 2.96 5.41
C TYR A 19 -0.18 4.39 4.89
N LEU A 20 -1.30 5.07 5.01
CA LEU A 20 -1.47 6.43 4.48
C LEU A 20 -1.73 7.40 5.61
N LEU A 21 -0.98 8.50 5.60
CA LEU A 21 -1.21 9.63 6.49
C LEU A 21 -1.93 10.69 5.67
N ASP A 22 -3.21 10.88 5.93
CA ASP A 22 -4.01 11.85 5.18
C ASP A 22 -4.08 13.15 5.98
N PHE A 23 -3.39 14.17 5.51
CA PHE A 23 -3.30 15.44 6.22
C PHE A 23 -4.54 16.30 6.04
N ASN A 24 -5.46 15.92 5.15
CA ASN A 24 -6.73 16.62 4.99
C ASN A 24 -7.69 16.32 6.13
N ASP A 25 -7.71 15.09 6.62
CA ASP A 25 -8.62 14.69 7.69
C ASP A 25 -7.92 14.28 8.98
N GLY A 26 -6.59 14.25 8.95
CA GLY A 26 -5.81 13.89 10.14
C GLY A 26 -5.89 12.43 10.51
N GLU A 27 -6.29 11.57 9.58
CA GLU A 27 -6.46 10.16 9.84
C GLU A 27 -5.32 9.33 9.25
N VAL A 28 -5.13 8.15 9.83
CA VAL A 28 -4.19 7.17 9.32
C VAL A 28 -4.99 5.99 8.79
N TYR A 29 -4.73 5.62 7.55
CA TYR A 29 -5.44 4.54 6.88
C TYR A 29 -4.49 3.38 6.59
N ARG A 30 -5.00 2.17 6.70
CA ARG A 30 -4.28 0.98 6.26
C ARG A 30 -5.12 0.31 5.17
N TYR A 31 -4.51 0.12 4.01
CA TYR A 31 -5.15 -0.59 2.91
C TYR A 31 -4.42 -1.90 2.67
N ASP A 32 -5.17 -2.98 2.60
CA ASP A 32 -4.64 -4.28 2.26
C ASP A 32 -4.58 -4.39 0.74
N ILE A 33 -3.38 -4.35 0.18
CA ILE A 33 -3.19 -4.43 -1.27
C ILE A 33 -2.72 -5.81 -1.70
N SER A 34 -2.75 -6.79 -0.79
CA SER A 34 -2.37 -8.16 -1.12
C SER A 34 -3.14 -8.72 -2.30
N PRO A 35 -4.48 -8.52 -2.39
CA PRO A 35 -5.22 -9.05 -3.53
C PRO A 35 -4.74 -8.51 -4.86
N LEU A 36 -4.35 -7.23 -4.92
CA LEU A 36 -3.86 -6.64 -6.16
C LEU A 36 -2.54 -7.26 -6.59
N ALA A 37 -1.63 -7.44 -5.64
CA ALA A 37 -0.32 -8.01 -5.93
C ALA A 37 -0.41 -9.49 -6.31
N ASN A 38 -1.41 -10.19 -5.81
CA ASN A 38 -1.56 -11.63 -6.00
C ASN A 38 -2.34 -12.04 -7.25
N GLU A 39 -2.90 -11.09 -7.98
CA GLU A 39 -3.75 -11.42 -9.11
C GLU A 39 -3.00 -11.90 -10.35
N GLY A 40 -1.68 -11.80 -10.34
CA GLY A 40 -0.88 -12.24 -11.48
C GLY A 40 -1.04 -11.37 -12.72
N ASN A 41 -1.55 -10.16 -12.56
CA ASN A 41 -1.80 -9.24 -13.66
C ASN A 41 -0.67 -8.23 -13.86
N GLY A 42 0.43 -8.41 -13.14
CA GLY A 42 1.58 -7.54 -13.28
C GLY A 42 1.51 -6.26 -12.45
N TRP A 43 0.53 -6.15 -11.55
CA TRP A 43 0.42 -4.97 -10.71
C TRP A 43 1.60 -4.93 -9.72
N ASN A 44 2.28 -3.80 -9.66
CA ASN A 44 3.41 -3.58 -8.77
C ASN A 44 3.12 -2.37 -7.89
N PRO A 45 3.49 -2.41 -6.61
CA PRO A 45 3.22 -1.31 -5.67
C PRO A 45 4.28 -0.21 -5.76
N ASP A 46 4.55 0.28 -6.96
CA ASP A 46 5.44 1.41 -7.10
C ASP A 46 4.70 2.70 -6.78
N HIS A 47 5.41 3.83 -6.82
CA HIS A 47 4.83 5.10 -6.42
C HIS A 47 3.59 5.47 -7.25
N GLU A 48 3.66 5.31 -8.58
CA GLU A 48 2.54 5.66 -9.45
C GLU A 48 1.33 4.76 -9.22
N ALA A 49 1.56 3.46 -9.05
CA ALA A 49 0.46 2.52 -8.83
C ALA A 49 -0.23 2.79 -7.50
N CYS A 50 0.56 3.05 -6.46
CA CYS A 50 0.00 3.38 -5.14
C CYS A 50 -0.76 4.69 -5.19
N GLU A 51 -0.22 5.70 -5.85
CA GLU A 51 -0.88 7.00 -5.99
C GLU A 51 -2.23 6.85 -6.69
N ALA A 52 -2.27 6.10 -7.77
CA ALA A 52 -3.51 5.86 -8.52
C ALA A 52 -4.53 5.12 -7.65
N PHE A 53 -4.07 4.11 -6.92
CA PHE A 53 -4.94 3.35 -6.03
C PHE A 53 -5.56 4.26 -4.96
N LEU A 54 -4.72 5.07 -4.31
CA LEU A 54 -5.18 5.95 -3.22
C LEU A 54 -6.09 7.04 -3.74
N TYR A 55 -5.80 7.58 -4.92
CA TYR A 55 -6.68 8.54 -5.56
C TYR A 55 -8.05 7.92 -5.81
N GLY A 56 -8.09 6.68 -6.28
CA GLY A 56 -9.33 5.94 -6.48
C GLY A 56 -10.10 5.70 -5.20
N CYS A 57 -9.41 5.68 -4.06
CA CYS A 57 -10.04 5.55 -2.75
C CYS A 57 -10.56 6.87 -2.21
N GLY A 58 -10.36 7.97 -2.93
CA GLY A 58 -10.89 9.26 -2.55
C GLY A 58 -9.90 10.18 -1.83
N HIS A 59 -8.62 9.84 -1.84
CA HIS A 59 -7.61 10.66 -1.18
C HIS A 59 -6.99 11.67 -2.13
N SER A 60 -6.74 12.88 -1.62
CA SER A 60 -5.99 13.91 -2.35
C SER A 60 -4.51 13.65 -2.10
N THR A 61 -3.88 12.86 -2.97
CA THR A 61 -2.57 12.28 -2.71
C THR A 61 -1.47 13.32 -2.53
N LYS A 62 -1.64 14.52 -3.08
CA LYS A 62 -0.67 15.60 -2.88
C LYS A 62 -0.58 16.06 -1.42
N ASP A 63 -1.61 15.79 -0.63
CA ASP A 63 -1.68 16.16 0.78
C ASP A 63 -1.53 14.94 1.69
N CYS A 64 -0.92 13.89 1.19
CA CYS A 64 -0.77 12.63 1.91
C CYS A 64 0.67 12.14 1.84
N GLU A 65 1.02 11.31 2.81
CA GLU A 65 2.26 10.52 2.78
C GLU A 65 1.88 9.08 2.99
N TRP A 66 2.62 8.18 2.35
CA TRP A 66 2.32 6.76 2.52
C TRP A 66 3.58 5.91 2.38
N MET A 67 3.46 4.68 2.86
CA MET A 67 4.50 3.68 2.64
C MET A 67 3.86 2.32 2.38
N VAL A 68 4.59 1.48 1.67
CA VAL A 68 4.22 0.09 1.44
C VAL A 68 5.02 -0.76 2.41
N THR A 69 4.34 -1.69 3.08
CA THR A 69 4.99 -2.53 4.08
C THR A 69 4.28 -3.87 4.19
N THR A 70 4.97 -4.85 4.71
CA THR A 70 4.36 -6.15 5.01
C THR A 70 3.83 -6.21 6.44
N ASN A 71 3.99 -5.15 7.23
CA ASN A 71 3.51 -5.14 8.61
C ASN A 71 2.02 -4.89 8.67
N LYS A 72 1.30 -5.87 9.20
CA LYS A 72 -0.15 -5.81 9.30
C LYS A 72 -0.63 -4.82 10.35
N GLU A 73 0.17 -4.59 11.37
CA GLU A 73 -0.25 -3.78 12.49
C GLU A 73 0.74 -2.68 12.82
N ILE A 74 0.21 -1.58 13.32
CA ILE A 74 1.00 -0.46 13.78
C ILE A 74 1.61 -0.80 15.12
N THR A 75 2.92 -0.56 15.26
CA THR A 75 3.59 -0.70 16.54
C THR A 75 3.29 0.53 17.37
N LYS A 76 2.63 0.33 18.49
CA LYS A 76 2.30 1.43 19.41
C LYS A 76 3.37 1.54 20.49
N ARG A 77 3.79 2.75 20.76
CA ARG A 77 4.81 3.00 21.76
C ARG A 77 4.33 4.01 22.79
#